data_2ed2643b00df66fc6653fbd0b36461f3
#
_entry.id   2ed2643b00df66fc6653fbd0b36461f3
#
_cell.length_a   1.000
_cell.length_b   1.000
_cell.length_c   1.000
_cell.angle_alpha   90.00
_cell.angle_beta   90.00
_cell.angle_gamma   90.00
#
_symmetry.space_group_name_H-M   'P 1'
#
loop_
_entity.id
_entity.type
_entity.pdbx_description
1 polymer ?
#
loop_
_entity_poly.entity_id
_entity_poly.type
_entity_poly.pdbx_seq_one_letter_code
_entity_poly.pdbx_strand_id
1 'polypeptide(L)'
;MGTSKSKLAPVVAVAVLILLWAGITGSGLVDPLILPTPAKVLAALFQLLTPSELLKDLLHTVGRVTAALTVATLIGVPVGLWLGYQQRIYALIEGPIHGLRSIPPTALFPLFLILVGVRESSLVAMAAYPSLLVILINTISGARLANQRRLQQARVLGLGPWAIATEILFWESLPHILAGVRIAASYGLALCIAAEMFIGISAAGLGRKIFDYQAAYRIPETYAAICLAGAVGIGLNGVVTLLEKSLLRWVPLAHEEDAQ
;
A
#
# COMPACT_ATOMS: atom_id res chain seq x y z
N MET A 1 -26.55 -22.31 -8.01
CA MET A 1 -25.78 -22.18 -9.27
C MET A 1 -25.14 -20.80 -9.50
N GLY A 2 -24.86 -20.01 -8.46
CA GLY A 2 -24.40 -18.60 -8.54
C GLY A 2 -22.90 -18.32 -8.36
N THR A 3 -22.10 -19.24 -7.84
CA THR A 3 -20.73 -18.97 -7.37
C THR A 3 -19.63 -19.08 -8.44
N SER A 4 -19.90 -19.67 -9.59
CA SER A 4 -18.91 -19.81 -10.68
C SER A 4 -18.77 -18.54 -11.53
N LYS A 5 -19.84 -17.74 -11.69
CA LYS A 5 -19.81 -16.51 -12.52
C LYS A 5 -18.98 -15.38 -11.90
N SER A 6 -18.86 -15.31 -10.56
CA SER A 6 -18.14 -14.23 -9.89
C SER A 6 -16.62 -14.34 -10.00
N LYS A 7 -16.07 -15.55 -10.15
CA LYS A 7 -14.61 -15.76 -10.28
C LYS A 7 -14.09 -15.58 -11.71
N LEU A 8 -14.96 -15.73 -12.72
CA LEU A 8 -14.59 -15.53 -14.12
C LEU A 8 -14.55 -14.04 -14.53
N ALA A 9 -15.38 -13.20 -13.91
CA ALA A 9 -15.48 -11.78 -14.26
C ALA A 9 -14.14 -11.02 -14.23
N PRO A 10 -13.30 -11.11 -13.17
CA PRO A 10 -12.01 -10.40 -13.16
C PRO A 10 -11.03 -10.97 -14.20
N VAL A 11 -11.04 -12.27 -14.46
CA VAL A 11 -10.18 -12.90 -15.48
C VAL A 11 -10.57 -12.42 -16.88
N VAL A 12 -11.88 -12.37 -17.17
CA VAL A 12 -12.40 -11.87 -18.44
C VAL A 12 -12.06 -10.39 -18.61
N ALA A 13 -12.19 -9.56 -17.56
CA ALA A 13 -11.83 -8.15 -17.62
C ALA A 13 -10.35 -7.95 -17.96
N VAL A 14 -9.44 -8.68 -17.32
CA VAL A 14 -8.01 -8.63 -17.62
C VAL A 14 -7.72 -9.10 -19.04
N ALA A 15 -8.35 -10.19 -19.49
CA ALA A 15 -8.20 -10.70 -20.86
C ALA A 15 -8.67 -9.68 -21.90
N VAL A 16 -9.82 -9.02 -21.67
CA VAL A 16 -10.31 -7.95 -22.56
C VAL A 16 -9.34 -6.78 -22.61
N LEU A 17 -8.77 -6.35 -21.50
CA LEU A 17 -7.78 -5.26 -21.48
C LEU A 17 -6.51 -5.64 -22.27
N ILE A 18 -6.02 -6.86 -22.13
CA ILE A 18 -4.86 -7.35 -22.89
C ILE A 18 -5.18 -7.43 -24.40
N LEU A 19 -6.37 -7.90 -24.76
CA LEU A 19 -6.81 -7.95 -26.16
C LEU A 19 -6.98 -6.56 -26.76
N LEU A 20 -7.53 -5.60 -26.02
CA LEU A 20 -7.60 -4.19 -26.45
C LEU A 20 -6.21 -3.60 -26.65
N TRP A 21 -5.29 -3.84 -25.72
CA TRP A 21 -3.89 -3.41 -25.87
C TRP A 21 -3.26 -4.04 -27.12
N ALA A 22 -3.41 -5.36 -27.30
CA ALA A 22 -2.90 -6.05 -28.48
C ALA A 22 -3.52 -5.53 -29.80
N GLY A 23 -4.82 -5.22 -29.79
CA GLY A 23 -5.52 -4.65 -30.93
C GLY A 23 -5.03 -3.25 -31.30
N ILE A 24 -4.87 -2.37 -30.30
CA ILE A 24 -4.33 -1.01 -30.51
C ILE A 24 -2.90 -1.05 -31.07
N THR A 25 -2.04 -1.89 -30.49
CA THR A 25 -0.65 -2.01 -30.95
C THR A 25 -0.52 -2.73 -32.29
N GLY A 26 -1.46 -3.63 -32.62
CA GLY A 26 -1.50 -4.35 -33.92
C GLY A 26 -2.10 -3.54 -35.06
N SER A 27 -2.94 -2.54 -34.76
CA SER A 27 -3.57 -1.68 -35.77
C SER A 27 -2.62 -0.64 -36.39
N GLY A 28 -1.41 -0.44 -35.84
CA GLY A 28 -0.46 0.58 -36.30
C GLY A 28 -0.86 2.02 -35.93
N LEU A 29 -1.90 2.22 -35.10
CA LEU A 29 -2.36 3.54 -34.66
C LEU A 29 -1.38 4.21 -33.71
N VAL A 30 -0.55 3.43 -33.01
CA VAL A 30 0.43 3.92 -32.05
C VAL A 30 1.80 3.41 -32.40
N ASP A 31 2.81 4.31 -32.35
CA ASP A 31 4.20 3.94 -32.60
C ASP A 31 4.65 2.86 -31.58
N PRO A 32 5.24 1.75 -32.06
CA PRO A 32 5.79 0.70 -31.20
C PRO A 32 6.89 1.19 -30.23
N LEU A 33 7.49 2.35 -30.50
CA LEU A 33 8.43 3.03 -29.58
C LEU A 33 7.73 3.69 -28.40
N ILE A 34 6.43 3.98 -28.50
CA ILE A 34 5.65 4.57 -27.42
C ILE A 34 4.91 3.47 -26.65
N LEU A 35 4.23 2.56 -27.38
CA LEU A 35 3.47 1.48 -26.79
C LEU A 35 3.88 0.14 -27.43
N PRO A 36 4.74 -0.64 -26.74
CA PRO A 36 5.16 -1.95 -27.23
C PRO A 36 4.00 -2.96 -27.18
N THR A 37 4.06 -3.99 -28.02
CA THR A 37 3.06 -5.06 -28.00
C THR A 37 3.15 -5.87 -26.68
N PRO A 38 2.03 -6.43 -26.18
CA PRO A 38 2.04 -7.29 -24.99
C PRO A 38 3.07 -8.44 -25.08
N ALA A 39 3.25 -9.01 -26.28
CA ALA A 39 4.23 -10.08 -26.50
C ALA A 39 5.69 -9.60 -26.28
N LYS A 40 6.05 -8.39 -26.73
CA LYS A 40 7.39 -7.81 -26.51
C LYS A 40 7.62 -7.53 -25.03
N VAL A 41 6.61 -7.01 -24.32
CA VAL A 41 6.69 -6.75 -22.88
C VAL A 41 6.84 -8.06 -22.10
N LEU A 42 6.10 -9.09 -22.48
CA LEU A 42 6.21 -10.40 -21.83
C LEU A 42 7.59 -11.04 -22.08
N ALA A 43 8.10 -10.97 -23.31
CA ALA A 43 9.44 -11.45 -23.63
C ALA A 43 10.53 -10.69 -22.83
N ALA A 44 10.42 -9.36 -22.74
CA ALA A 44 11.30 -8.55 -21.91
C ALA A 44 11.21 -8.94 -20.43
N LEU A 45 10.01 -9.19 -19.90
CA LEU A 45 9.82 -9.63 -18.51
C LEU A 45 10.55 -10.96 -18.23
N PHE A 46 10.41 -11.94 -19.11
CA PHE A 46 11.14 -13.21 -18.97
C PHE A 46 12.66 -13.03 -19.04
N GLN A 47 13.15 -12.19 -19.95
CA GLN A 47 14.58 -11.88 -20.03
C GLN A 47 15.11 -11.19 -18.77
N LEU A 48 14.34 -10.29 -18.18
CA LEU A 48 14.70 -9.56 -16.97
C LEU A 48 14.65 -10.41 -15.68
N LEU A 49 13.82 -11.44 -15.66
CA LEU A 49 13.73 -12.37 -14.51
C LEU A 49 14.89 -13.40 -14.50
N THR A 50 15.53 -13.65 -15.63
CA THR A 50 16.61 -14.63 -15.75
C THR A 50 17.94 -14.16 -15.12
N PRO A 51 18.37 -12.89 -15.21
CA PRO A 51 19.52 -12.37 -14.46
C PRO A 51 19.09 -12.05 -13.01
N SER A 52 19.88 -12.47 -12.04
CA SER A 52 19.65 -12.23 -10.60
C SER A 52 19.62 -10.75 -10.19
N GLU A 53 19.95 -9.82 -11.08
CA GLU A 53 19.99 -8.37 -10.80
C GLU A 53 18.62 -7.76 -10.54
N LEU A 54 17.64 -8.00 -11.43
CA LEU A 54 16.28 -7.44 -11.23
C LEU A 54 15.61 -8.01 -9.98
N LEU A 55 15.92 -9.27 -9.63
CA LEU A 55 15.43 -9.87 -8.39
C LEU A 55 16.00 -9.15 -7.16
N LYS A 56 17.26 -8.72 -7.20
CA LYS A 56 17.87 -7.92 -6.12
C LYS A 56 17.15 -6.56 -6.01
N ASP A 57 16.92 -5.89 -7.12
CA ASP A 57 16.20 -4.60 -7.14
C ASP A 57 14.79 -4.73 -6.58
N LEU A 58 14.07 -5.80 -6.94
CA LEU A 58 12.76 -6.13 -6.38
C LEU A 58 12.84 -6.31 -4.86
N LEU A 59 13.81 -7.06 -4.36
CA LEU A 59 14.00 -7.29 -2.92
C LEU A 59 14.31 -5.99 -2.18
N HIS A 60 15.09 -5.08 -2.76
CA HIS A 60 15.34 -3.76 -2.19
C HIS A 60 14.06 -2.94 -2.06
N THR A 61 13.23 -2.86 -3.12
CA THR A 61 11.95 -2.13 -3.07
C THR A 61 11.00 -2.76 -2.06
N VAL A 62 10.83 -4.09 -2.06
CA VAL A 62 9.98 -4.81 -1.10
C VAL A 62 10.47 -4.60 0.33
N GLY A 63 11.78 -4.66 0.56
CA GLY A 63 12.39 -4.39 1.87
C GLY A 63 12.09 -2.98 2.38
N ARG A 64 12.26 -1.95 1.52
CA ARG A 64 11.94 -0.55 1.87
C ARG A 64 10.46 -0.36 2.19
N VAL A 65 9.57 -0.91 1.36
CA VAL A 65 8.12 -0.82 1.58
C VAL A 65 7.72 -1.53 2.88
N THR A 66 8.26 -2.73 3.12
CA THR A 66 8.00 -3.47 4.36
C THR A 66 8.50 -2.71 5.59
N ALA A 67 9.70 -2.14 5.53
CA ALA A 67 10.23 -1.29 6.60
C ALA A 67 9.36 -0.04 6.83
N ALA A 68 8.94 0.63 5.77
CA ALA A 68 8.06 1.79 5.83
C ALA A 68 6.71 1.45 6.47
N LEU A 69 6.08 0.35 6.07
CA LEU A 69 4.81 -0.12 6.64
C LEU A 69 4.96 -0.53 8.10
N THR A 70 6.07 -1.18 8.45
CA THR A 70 6.36 -1.57 9.84
C THR A 70 6.47 -0.33 10.73
N VAL A 71 7.26 0.66 10.34
CA VAL A 71 7.40 1.93 11.08
C VAL A 71 6.05 2.64 11.17
N ALA A 72 5.33 2.75 10.05
CA ALA A 72 4.02 3.40 10.00
C ALA A 72 2.98 2.70 10.90
N THR A 73 3.00 1.37 10.96
CA THR A 73 2.08 0.58 11.81
C THR A 73 2.45 0.70 13.29
N LEU A 74 3.74 0.56 13.62
CA LEU A 74 4.23 0.64 15.00
C LEU A 74 3.96 2.00 15.66
N ILE A 75 3.92 3.07 14.87
CA ILE A 75 3.60 4.43 15.36
C ILE A 75 2.12 4.73 15.19
N GLY A 76 1.57 4.46 14.00
CA GLY A 76 0.20 4.86 13.62
C GLY A 76 -0.88 4.14 14.42
N VAL A 77 -0.69 2.86 14.75
CA VAL A 77 -1.68 2.11 15.51
C VAL A 77 -1.76 2.56 16.96
N PRO A 78 -0.67 2.60 17.76
CA PRO A 78 -0.76 3.05 19.16
C PRO A 78 -1.25 4.49 19.27
N VAL A 79 -0.73 5.40 18.44
CA VAL A 79 -1.15 6.81 18.43
C VAL A 79 -2.60 6.94 18.02
N GLY A 80 -3.03 6.17 16.99
CA GLY A 80 -4.41 6.18 16.50
C GLY A 80 -5.42 5.67 17.54
N LEU A 81 -5.09 4.57 18.23
CA LEU A 81 -5.92 4.06 19.33
C LEU A 81 -6.03 5.08 20.47
N TRP A 82 -4.91 5.67 20.86
CA TRP A 82 -4.88 6.69 21.90
C TRP A 82 -5.73 7.91 21.55
N LEU A 83 -5.58 8.45 20.34
CA LEU A 83 -6.34 9.61 19.86
C LEU A 83 -7.83 9.27 19.68
N GLY A 84 -8.15 8.08 19.16
CA GLY A 84 -9.53 7.63 19.02
C GLY A 84 -10.24 7.47 20.36
N TYR A 85 -9.51 7.04 21.41
CA TYR A 85 -10.01 6.96 22.77
C TYR A 85 -10.16 8.34 23.42
N GLN A 86 -9.24 9.27 23.18
CA GLN A 86 -9.19 10.62 23.74
C GLN A 86 -9.85 11.66 22.82
N GLN A 87 -11.17 11.59 22.70
CA GLN A 87 -11.95 12.42 21.78
C GLN A 87 -11.67 13.93 21.87
N ARG A 88 -11.40 14.44 23.10
CA ARG A 88 -11.09 15.86 23.31
C ARG A 88 -9.76 16.25 22.67
N ILE A 89 -8.74 15.41 22.80
CA ILE A 89 -7.41 15.65 22.21
C ILE A 89 -7.51 15.55 20.70
N TYR A 90 -8.23 14.53 20.19
CA TYR A 90 -8.43 14.39 18.76
C TYR A 90 -9.09 15.63 18.14
N ALA A 91 -10.14 16.19 18.76
CA ALA A 91 -10.82 17.38 18.26
C ALA A 91 -9.88 18.61 18.11
N LEU A 92 -8.79 18.69 18.91
CA LEU A 92 -7.81 19.76 18.79
C LEU A 92 -6.83 19.56 17.64
N ILE A 93 -6.51 18.29 17.30
CA ILE A 93 -5.48 17.95 16.31
C ILE A 93 -6.05 17.43 14.98
N GLU A 94 -7.36 17.25 14.87
CA GLU A 94 -8.04 16.78 13.66
C GLU A 94 -7.71 17.66 12.46
N GLY A 95 -7.82 19.00 12.63
CA GLY A 95 -7.47 19.97 11.58
C GLY A 95 -6.02 19.84 11.11
N PRO A 96 -5.01 19.89 11.98
CA PRO A 96 -3.63 19.60 11.64
C PRO A 96 -3.39 18.27 10.92
N ILE A 97 -4.01 17.17 11.36
CA ILE A 97 -3.87 15.85 10.69
C ILE A 97 -4.41 15.91 9.26
N HIS A 98 -5.59 16.51 9.06
CA HIS A 98 -6.15 16.69 7.72
C HIS A 98 -5.31 17.63 6.86
N GLY A 99 -4.73 18.69 7.44
CA GLY A 99 -3.77 19.56 6.77
C GLY A 99 -2.55 18.81 6.26
N LEU A 100 -1.91 18.00 7.13
CA LEU A 100 -0.77 17.17 6.75
C LEU A 100 -1.08 16.19 5.60
N ARG A 101 -2.27 15.59 5.61
CA ARG A 101 -2.72 14.70 4.53
C ARG A 101 -2.93 15.42 3.20
N SER A 102 -3.25 16.71 3.23
CA SER A 102 -3.47 17.51 2.02
C SER A 102 -2.18 17.91 1.31
N ILE A 103 -1.03 17.79 1.99
CA ILE A 103 0.28 18.06 1.37
C ILE A 103 0.63 16.88 0.47
N PRO A 104 0.92 17.09 -0.84
CA PRO A 104 1.38 16.02 -1.71
C PRO A 104 2.67 15.39 -1.17
N PRO A 105 2.71 14.07 -0.89
CA PRO A 105 3.90 13.45 -0.29
C PRO A 105 5.16 13.60 -1.13
N THR A 106 5.05 13.62 -2.45
CA THR A 106 6.18 13.84 -3.37
C THR A 106 6.79 15.23 -3.24
N ALA A 107 6.01 16.25 -2.87
CA ALA A 107 6.52 17.59 -2.62
C ALA A 107 7.42 17.67 -1.37
N LEU A 108 7.29 16.69 -0.47
CA LEU A 108 8.12 16.60 0.75
C LEU A 108 9.44 15.86 0.51
N PHE A 109 9.69 15.27 -0.65
CA PHE A 109 10.93 14.52 -0.93
C PHE A 109 12.20 15.35 -0.65
N PRO A 110 12.32 16.61 -1.12
CA PRO A 110 13.48 17.44 -0.80
C PRO A 110 13.67 17.68 0.71
N LEU A 111 12.55 17.84 1.43
CA LEU A 111 12.58 18.02 2.88
C LEU A 111 13.14 16.79 3.60
N PHE A 112 12.72 15.59 3.21
CA PHE A 112 13.26 14.35 3.77
C PHE A 112 14.76 14.20 3.48
N LEU A 113 15.23 14.61 2.29
CA LEU A 113 16.65 14.60 1.97
C LEU A 113 17.47 15.56 2.84
N ILE A 114 16.90 16.70 3.18
CA ILE A 114 17.56 17.67 4.07
C ILE A 114 17.58 17.16 5.52
N LEU A 115 16.48 16.59 6.00
CA LEU A 115 16.33 16.18 7.40
C LEU A 115 17.03 14.84 7.70
N VAL A 116 16.90 13.86 6.82
CA VAL A 116 17.41 12.49 7.01
C VAL A 116 18.76 12.29 6.32
N GLY A 117 19.05 13.12 5.31
CA GLY A 117 20.23 13.02 4.46
C GLY A 117 19.98 12.15 3.22
N VAL A 118 21.00 12.10 2.33
CA VAL A 118 20.96 11.32 1.08
C VAL A 118 21.37 9.87 1.38
N ARG A 119 20.42 9.05 1.83
CA ARG A 119 20.65 7.66 2.25
C ARG A 119 19.39 6.79 2.13
N GLU A 120 19.53 5.48 2.26
CA GLU A 120 18.44 4.50 2.19
C GLU A 120 17.26 4.81 3.15
N SER A 121 17.57 5.28 4.36
CA SER A 121 16.55 5.65 5.34
C SER A 121 15.62 6.78 4.87
N SER A 122 16.08 7.64 3.94
CA SER A 122 15.25 8.70 3.37
C SER A 122 14.16 8.13 2.46
N LEU A 123 14.47 7.11 1.65
CA LEU A 123 13.50 6.41 0.80
C LEU A 123 12.42 5.73 1.67
N VAL A 124 12.86 5.10 2.76
CA VAL A 124 11.92 4.49 3.74
C VAL A 124 11.04 5.56 4.38
N ALA A 125 11.61 6.69 4.82
CA ALA A 125 10.86 7.76 5.46
C ALA A 125 9.82 8.40 4.53
N MET A 126 10.16 8.57 3.24
CA MET A 126 9.25 9.10 2.22
C MET A 126 8.03 8.20 1.98
N ALA A 127 8.20 6.87 2.03
CA ALA A 127 7.11 5.93 1.94
C ALA A 127 6.36 5.77 3.27
N ALA A 128 7.07 5.87 4.41
CA ALA A 128 6.49 5.70 5.73
C ALA A 128 5.56 6.86 6.14
N TYR A 129 5.90 8.11 5.79
CA TYR A 129 5.10 9.28 6.16
C TYR A 129 3.64 9.18 5.70
N PRO A 130 3.32 9.02 4.41
CA PRO A 130 1.94 8.92 3.97
C PRO A 130 1.26 7.63 4.44
N SER A 131 2.01 6.52 4.54
CA SER A 131 1.52 5.27 5.09
C SER A 131 1.09 5.42 6.55
N LEU A 132 1.88 6.18 7.34
CA LEU A 132 1.56 6.51 8.73
C LEU A 132 0.24 7.28 8.84
N LEU A 133 0.04 8.32 8.02
CA LEU A 133 -1.20 9.11 8.05
C LEU A 133 -2.42 8.26 7.69
N VAL A 134 -2.30 7.38 6.71
CA VAL A 134 -3.39 6.47 6.31
C VAL A 134 -3.73 5.51 7.44
N ILE A 135 -2.74 4.84 8.03
CA ILE A 135 -2.95 3.90 9.14
C ILE A 135 -3.51 4.63 10.36
N LEU A 136 -2.95 5.78 10.71
CA LEU A 136 -3.37 6.61 11.82
C LEU A 136 -4.87 6.96 11.73
N ILE A 137 -5.30 7.51 10.61
CA ILE A 137 -6.69 7.95 10.40
C ILE A 137 -7.65 6.76 10.44
N ASN A 138 -7.31 5.64 9.80
CA ASN A 138 -8.13 4.43 9.84
C ASN A 138 -8.23 3.86 11.27
N THR A 139 -7.12 3.86 12.02
CA THR A 139 -7.09 3.41 13.40
C THR A 139 -7.93 4.31 14.32
N ILE A 140 -7.83 5.64 14.17
CA ILE A 140 -8.68 6.60 14.90
C ILE A 140 -10.16 6.31 14.61
N SER A 141 -10.50 6.13 13.34
CA SER A 141 -11.89 5.82 12.93
C SER A 141 -12.39 4.52 13.56
N GLY A 142 -11.58 3.46 13.53
CA GLY A 142 -11.92 2.19 14.19
C GLY A 142 -12.11 2.33 15.69
N ALA A 143 -11.21 3.05 16.37
CA ALA A 143 -11.28 3.27 17.80
C ALA A 143 -12.51 4.10 18.23
N ARG A 144 -12.95 5.04 17.39
CA ARG A 144 -14.17 5.84 17.65
C ARG A 144 -15.47 5.07 17.41
N LEU A 145 -15.43 4.08 16.51
CA LEU A 145 -16.57 3.20 16.22
C LEU A 145 -16.69 2.04 17.22
N ALA A 146 -15.71 1.86 18.10
CA ALA A 146 -15.73 0.81 19.12
C ALA A 146 -16.98 0.91 20.01
N ASN A 147 -17.47 -0.25 20.47
CA ASN A 147 -18.71 -0.36 21.23
C ASN A 147 -18.62 0.34 22.58
N GLN A 148 -19.27 1.51 22.69
CA GLN A 148 -19.24 2.35 23.88
C GLN A 148 -19.78 1.63 25.15
N ARG A 149 -20.73 0.69 24.98
CA ARG A 149 -21.25 -0.09 26.11
C ARG A 149 -20.17 -1.01 26.68
N ARG A 150 -19.39 -1.68 25.83
CA ARG A 150 -18.27 -2.53 26.26
C ARG A 150 -17.18 -1.72 26.95
N LEU A 151 -16.86 -0.53 26.44
CA LEU A 151 -15.89 0.37 27.07
C LEU A 151 -16.37 0.86 28.45
N GLN A 152 -17.66 1.15 28.60
CA GLN A 152 -18.25 1.53 29.89
C GLN A 152 -18.23 0.35 30.88
N GLN A 153 -18.63 -0.85 30.45
CA GLN A 153 -18.56 -2.06 31.27
C GLN A 153 -17.16 -2.34 31.78
N ALA A 154 -16.16 -2.23 30.92
CA ALA A 154 -14.75 -2.41 31.28
C ALA A 154 -14.30 -1.41 32.37
N ARG A 155 -14.75 -0.15 32.29
CA ARG A 155 -14.46 0.86 33.32
C ARG A 155 -15.14 0.51 34.66
N VAL A 156 -16.39 0.04 34.63
CA VAL A 156 -17.11 -0.37 35.83
C VAL A 156 -16.44 -1.58 36.49
N LEU A 157 -15.88 -2.50 35.69
CA LEU A 157 -15.10 -3.65 36.16
C LEU A 157 -13.70 -3.26 36.68
N GLY A 158 -13.33 -1.97 36.63
CA GLY A 158 -12.06 -1.47 37.16
C GLY A 158 -10.86 -1.66 36.23
N LEU A 159 -11.08 -1.96 34.94
CA LEU A 159 -9.97 -2.07 33.99
C LEU A 159 -9.31 -0.69 33.80
N GLY A 160 -7.96 -0.66 33.88
CA GLY A 160 -7.19 0.53 33.63
C GLY A 160 -7.16 0.92 32.13
N PRO A 161 -6.78 2.16 31.79
CA PRO A 161 -6.77 2.66 30.41
C PRO A 161 -5.94 1.79 29.45
N TRP A 162 -4.84 1.22 29.92
CA TRP A 162 -3.98 0.35 29.13
C TRP A 162 -4.66 -0.97 28.78
N ALA A 163 -5.29 -1.63 29.78
CA ALA A 163 -6.05 -2.86 29.54
C ALA A 163 -7.22 -2.62 28.58
N ILE A 164 -7.96 -1.51 28.75
CA ILE A 164 -9.02 -1.11 27.82
C ILE A 164 -8.47 -0.94 26.39
N ALA A 165 -7.30 -0.32 26.25
CA ALA A 165 -6.70 -0.10 24.93
C ALA A 165 -6.25 -1.40 24.25
N THR A 166 -5.63 -2.32 24.99
CA THR A 166 -5.03 -3.54 24.42
C THR A 166 -6.02 -4.72 24.33
N GLU A 167 -6.95 -4.84 25.29
CA GLU A 167 -7.85 -6.00 25.37
C GLU A 167 -9.20 -5.77 24.68
N ILE A 168 -9.61 -4.51 24.51
CA ILE A 168 -10.90 -4.19 23.91
C ILE A 168 -10.73 -3.33 22.66
N LEU A 169 -10.16 -2.12 22.80
CA LEU A 169 -10.14 -1.13 21.76
C LEU A 169 -9.35 -1.58 20.54
N PHE A 170 -8.18 -2.20 20.74
CA PHE A 170 -7.36 -2.75 19.66
C PHE A 170 -8.14 -3.79 18.84
N TRP A 171 -8.77 -4.76 19.50
CA TRP A 171 -9.49 -5.82 18.82
C TRP A 171 -10.74 -5.32 18.09
N GLU A 172 -11.49 -4.41 18.69
CA GLU A 172 -12.65 -3.81 18.03
C GLU A 172 -12.25 -2.91 16.84
N SER A 173 -11.07 -2.27 16.91
CA SER A 173 -10.52 -1.44 15.84
C SER A 173 -9.79 -2.24 14.75
N LEU A 174 -9.48 -3.52 14.99
CA LEU A 174 -8.61 -4.33 14.13
C LEU A 174 -9.07 -4.39 12.66
N PRO A 175 -10.37 -4.50 12.33
CA PRO A 175 -10.81 -4.44 10.93
C PRO A 175 -10.42 -3.14 10.23
N HIS A 176 -10.56 -2.00 10.92
CA HIS A 176 -10.19 -0.69 10.39
C HIS A 176 -8.67 -0.52 10.29
N ILE A 177 -7.92 -1.04 11.27
CA ILE A 177 -6.45 -1.05 11.25
C ILE A 177 -5.96 -1.80 10.01
N LEU A 178 -6.47 -3.01 9.77
CA LEU A 178 -6.06 -3.84 8.62
C LEU A 178 -6.48 -3.21 7.29
N ALA A 179 -7.65 -2.59 7.21
CA ALA A 179 -8.05 -1.80 6.05
C ALA A 179 -7.07 -0.63 5.80
N GLY A 180 -6.67 0.07 6.86
CA GLY A 180 -5.65 1.12 6.80
C GLY A 180 -4.29 0.61 6.31
N VAL A 181 -3.83 -0.54 6.83
CA VAL A 181 -2.57 -1.18 6.40
C VAL A 181 -2.64 -1.60 4.93
N ARG A 182 -3.78 -2.12 4.46
CA ARG A 182 -3.98 -2.48 3.05
C ARG A 182 -3.84 -1.28 2.12
N ILE A 183 -4.51 -0.17 2.45
CA ILE A 183 -4.41 1.07 1.66
C ILE A 183 -2.97 1.59 1.71
N ALA A 184 -2.35 1.60 2.89
CA ALA A 184 -0.97 2.05 3.10
C ALA A 184 0.04 1.20 2.33
N ALA A 185 -0.17 -0.11 2.18
CA ALA A 185 0.71 -0.99 1.41
C ALA A 185 0.77 -0.59 -0.07
N SER A 186 -0.38 -0.34 -0.70
CA SER A 186 -0.44 0.11 -2.09
C SER A 186 0.12 1.52 -2.27
N TYR A 187 -0.24 2.44 -1.38
CA TYR A 187 0.18 3.82 -1.44
C TYR A 187 1.67 3.99 -1.13
N GLY A 188 2.17 3.28 -0.12
CA GLY A 188 3.59 3.23 0.25
C GLY A 188 4.46 2.65 -0.86
N LEU A 189 4.00 1.59 -1.55
CA LEU A 189 4.71 1.03 -2.71
C LEU A 189 4.82 2.07 -3.84
N ALA A 190 3.71 2.72 -4.19
CA ALA A 190 3.72 3.73 -5.26
C ALA A 190 4.70 4.88 -4.95
N LEU A 191 4.73 5.35 -3.70
CA LEU A 191 5.63 6.43 -3.28
C LEU A 191 7.08 5.98 -3.12
N CYS A 192 7.32 4.73 -2.71
CA CYS A 192 8.66 4.15 -2.69
C CYS A 192 9.25 4.08 -4.11
N ILE A 193 8.47 3.57 -5.08
CA ILE A 193 8.88 3.53 -6.49
C ILE A 193 9.13 4.94 -7.02
N ALA A 194 8.25 5.90 -6.74
CA ALA A 194 8.46 7.29 -7.14
C ALA A 194 9.75 7.88 -6.54
N ALA A 195 10.01 7.65 -5.26
CA ALA A 195 11.23 8.09 -4.60
C ALA A 195 12.49 7.45 -5.22
N GLU A 196 12.46 6.16 -5.52
CA GLU A 196 13.55 5.45 -6.20
C GLU A 196 13.83 5.99 -7.61
N MET A 197 12.78 6.39 -8.35
CA MET A 197 12.92 6.97 -9.69
C MET A 197 13.64 8.32 -9.68
N PHE A 198 13.23 9.22 -8.75
CA PHE A 198 13.63 10.62 -8.83
C PHE A 198 14.84 10.97 -7.97
N ILE A 199 15.15 10.23 -6.93
CA ILE A 199 16.14 10.65 -5.94
C ILE A 199 17.54 10.11 -6.23
N GLY A 200 17.69 9.02 -6.98
CA GLY A 200 18.99 8.53 -7.44
C GLY A 200 19.99 8.15 -6.32
N ILE A 201 19.52 8.02 -5.07
CA ILE A 201 20.37 7.71 -3.89
C ILE A 201 20.95 6.30 -3.97
N SER A 202 20.18 5.37 -4.50
CA SER A 202 20.55 3.98 -4.59
C SER A 202 20.62 3.55 -6.05
N ALA A 203 21.65 2.79 -6.38
CA ALA A 203 21.73 2.14 -7.69
C ALA A 203 20.75 0.95 -7.81
N ALA A 204 20.05 0.59 -6.72
CA ALA A 204 19.17 -0.57 -6.63
C ALA A 204 17.72 -0.16 -6.34
N GLY A 205 16.77 -0.89 -6.93
CA GLY A 205 15.33 -0.75 -6.74
C GLY A 205 14.56 -0.74 -8.05
N LEU A 206 13.30 -1.21 -8.02
CA LEU A 206 12.43 -1.29 -9.20
C LEU A 206 12.19 0.09 -9.82
N GLY A 207 11.96 1.12 -9.00
CA GLY A 207 11.76 2.48 -9.48
C GLY A 207 13.00 2.99 -10.21
N ARG A 208 14.19 2.74 -9.69
CA ARG A 208 15.44 3.10 -10.37
C ARG A 208 15.59 2.40 -11.72
N LYS A 209 15.29 1.10 -11.79
CA LYS A 209 15.34 0.34 -13.05
C LYS A 209 14.32 0.85 -14.08
N ILE A 210 13.09 1.19 -13.63
CA ILE A 210 12.09 1.81 -14.53
C ILE A 210 12.66 3.09 -15.15
N PHE A 211 13.27 3.96 -14.33
CA PHE A 211 13.88 5.20 -14.81
C PHE A 211 15.06 4.94 -15.76
N ASP A 212 15.97 4.03 -15.42
CA ASP A 212 17.15 3.71 -16.22
C ASP A 212 16.76 3.12 -17.59
N TYR A 213 15.77 2.21 -17.64
CA TYR A 213 15.27 1.65 -18.90
C TYR A 213 14.59 2.71 -19.75
N GLN A 214 13.79 3.59 -19.13
CA GLN A 214 13.15 4.71 -19.83
C GLN A 214 14.19 5.68 -20.42
N ALA A 215 15.19 6.06 -19.63
CA ALA A 215 16.27 6.96 -20.06
C ALA A 215 17.13 6.36 -21.19
N ALA A 216 17.26 5.03 -21.22
CA ALA A 216 17.95 4.29 -22.27
C ALA A 216 17.07 3.97 -23.49
N TYR A 217 15.83 4.45 -23.55
CA TYR A 217 14.83 4.14 -24.60
C TYR A 217 14.55 2.63 -24.75
N ARG A 218 14.76 1.85 -23.68
CA ARG A 218 14.42 0.42 -23.60
C ARG A 218 12.97 0.26 -23.19
N ILE A 219 12.06 0.63 -24.08
CA ILE A 219 10.63 0.77 -23.79
C ILE A 219 9.97 -0.57 -23.37
N PRO A 220 10.19 -1.71 -24.05
CA PRO A 220 9.63 -2.99 -23.61
C PRO A 220 10.04 -3.37 -22.18
N GLU A 221 11.31 -3.13 -21.79
CA GLU A 221 11.84 -3.40 -20.47
C GLU A 221 11.26 -2.44 -19.42
N THR A 222 11.04 -1.17 -19.79
CA THR A 222 10.35 -0.20 -18.92
C THR A 222 8.95 -0.70 -18.57
N TYR A 223 8.15 -1.11 -19.55
CA TYR A 223 6.82 -1.66 -19.32
C TYR A 223 6.87 -2.98 -18.54
N ALA A 224 7.84 -3.84 -18.80
CA ALA A 224 8.04 -5.09 -18.05
C ALA A 224 8.32 -4.80 -16.56
N ALA A 225 9.17 -3.82 -16.24
CA ALA A 225 9.47 -3.42 -14.87
C ALA A 225 8.24 -2.79 -14.18
N ILE A 226 7.42 -2.00 -14.90
CA ILE A 226 6.13 -1.47 -14.39
C ILE A 226 5.16 -2.62 -14.09
N CYS A 227 5.04 -3.61 -14.99
CA CYS A 227 4.20 -4.79 -14.74
C CYS A 227 4.68 -5.57 -13.50
N LEU A 228 5.99 -5.70 -13.32
CA LEU A 228 6.57 -6.35 -12.14
C LEU A 228 6.25 -5.56 -10.85
N ALA A 229 6.33 -4.23 -10.89
CA ALA A 229 5.92 -3.38 -9.77
C ALA A 229 4.43 -3.56 -9.42
N GLY A 230 3.57 -3.68 -10.42
CA GLY A 230 2.15 -4.02 -10.25
C GLY A 230 1.97 -5.41 -9.61
N ALA A 231 2.73 -6.41 -10.04
CA ALA A 231 2.71 -7.75 -9.45
C ALA A 231 3.14 -7.75 -7.98
N VAL A 232 4.16 -6.96 -7.62
CA VAL A 232 4.55 -6.73 -6.21
C VAL A 232 3.40 -6.14 -5.41
N GLY A 233 2.70 -5.13 -5.96
CA GLY A 233 1.53 -4.53 -5.31
C GLY A 233 0.41 -5.54 -5.05
N ILE A 234 0.11 -6.38 -6.05
CA ILE A 234 -0.86 -7.48 -5.90
C ILE A 234 -0.40 -8.46 -4.82
N GLY A 235 0.88 -8.84 -4.81
CA GLY A 235 1.47 -9.71 -3.80
C GLY A 235 1.35 -9.14 -2.38
N LEU A 236 1.73 -7.88 -2.18
CA LEU A 236 1.61 -7.20 -0.89
C LEU A 236 0.15 -7.14 -0.40
N ASN A 237 -0.79 -6.78 -1.28
CA ASN A 237 -2.22 -6.79 -0.95
C ASN A 237 -2.72 -8.20 -0.64
N GLY A 238 -2.21 -9.22 -1.32
CA GLY A 238 -2.50 -10.62 -1.04
C GLY A 238 -2.06 -11.04 0.35
N VAL A 239 -0.84 -10.66 0.76
CA VAL A 239 -0.30 -10.92 2.11
C VAL A 239 -1.18 -10.26 3.18
N VAL A 240 -1.53 -8.97 3.00
CA VAL A 240 -2.42 -8.27 3.94
C VAL A 240 -3.79 -8.93 4.01
N THR A 241 -4.34 -9.37 2.88
CA THR A 241 -5.63 -10.10 2.83
C THR A 241 -5.57 -11.44 3.57
N LEU A 242 -4.46 -12.15 3.47
CA LEU A 242 -4.25 -13.41 4.22
C LEU A 242 -4.15 -13.16 5.72
N LEU A 243 -3.43 -12.11 6.13
CA LEU A 243 -3.36 -11.68 7.53
C LEU A 243 -4.74 -11.29 8.04
N GLU A 244 -5.51 -10.53 7.27
CA GLU A 244 -6.87 -10.13 7.62
C GLU A 244 -7.77 -11.36 7.84
N LYS A 245 -7.80 -12.30 6.91
CA LYS A 245 -8.57 -13.56 7.05
C LYS A 245 -8.13 -14.38 8.26
N SER A 246 -6.85 -14.37 8.61
CA SER A 246 -6.33 -15.07 9.77
C SER A 246 -6.73 -14.41 11.10
N LEU A 247 -6.63 -13.08 11.16
CA LEU A 247 -6.84 -12.30 12.36
C LEU A 247 -8.32 -11.97 12.64
N LEU A 248 -9.17 -11.92 11.60
CA LEU A 248 -10.59 -11.54 11.70
C LEU A 248 -11.55 -12.74 11.65
N ARG A 249 -11.10 -13.94 11.98
CA ARG A 249 -11.96 -15.16 11.95
C ARG A 249 -13.22 -15.05 12.84
N TRP A 250 -13.20 -14.17 13.81
CA TRP A 250 -14.28 -13.95 14.77
C TRP A 250 -15.26 -12.84 14.35
N VAL A 251 -14.93 -12.08 13.30
CA VAL A 251 -15.83 -11.06 12.73
C VAL A 251 -16.66 -11.73 11.65
N PRO A 252 -18.01 -11.80 11.77
CA PRO A 252 -18.87 -12.26 10.70
C PRO A 252 -18.61 -11.42 9.44
N LEU A 253 -18.32 -12.06 8.31
CA LEU A 253 -18.18 -11.36 7.05
C LEU A 253 -19.55 -10.80 6.67
N ALA A 254 -19.71 -9.49 6.72
CA ALA A 254 -20.94 -8.76 6.40
C ALA A 254 -21.37 -8.86 4.90
N HIS A 255 -20.84 -9.82 4.16
CA HIS A 255 -21.09 -10.00 2.71
C HIS A 255 -22.15 -11.07 2.36
N GLU A 256 -22.81 -11.69 3.36
CA GLU A 256 -23.86 -12.68 3.07
C GLU A 256 -25.30 -12.18 3.30
N GLU A 257 -25.51 -10.98 3.88
CA GLU A 257 -26.86 -10.48 4.17
C GLU A 257 -27.47 -9.58 3.08
N ASP A 258 -26.68 -9.08 2.11
CA ASP A 258 -27.22 -8.28 0.99
C ASP A 258 -27.59 -9.10 -0.25
N ALA A 259 -27.63 -10.43 -0.15
CA ALA A 259 -27.96 -11.33 -1.25
C ALA A 259 -29.26 -12.15 -1.03
N GLN A 260 -30.15 -11.70 -0.11
CA GLN A 260 -31.48 -12.31 0.03
C GLN A 260 -32.58 -11.35 -0.36
#